data_cd5eb314611fb21f4eb59a85e6e95400
#
_entry.id   cd5eb314611fb21f4eb59a85e6e95400
#
_cell.length_a   1.000
_cell.length_b   1.000
_cell.length_c   1.000
_cell.angle_alpha   90.00
_cell.angle_beta   90.00
_cell.angle_gamma   90.00
#
_symmetry.space_group_name_H-M   'P 1'
#
loop_
_entity.id
_entity.type
_entity.pdbx_description
1 polymer ?
#
loop_
_entity_poly.entity_id
_entity_poly.type
_entity_poly.pdbx_seq_one_letter_code
_entity_poly.pdbx_strand_id
1 'polypeptide(L)'
;MSMKAKILELLREKKDRVAAGAPESEAYVSGQELCEQFGVSRTAVWKAIGQLKKEGYVIEAVQNRGYRLLDQTEEVYNQADIQSRLKTKWVAHPLQFFDSIDSTNIRAKLEAEQGAKSGLLVVSDMQSAGRGRRGRSWESPAGTNIYYTLMLKPDFSSDCAPMLTLVM
;
A
#
# COMPACT_ATOMS: atom_id res chain seq x y z
N MET A 1 1.20 -7.70 5.82
CA MET A 1 0.24 -7.30 4.75
C MET A 1 -1.17 -7.57 5.23
N SER A 2 -2.08 -6.60 5.06
CA SER A 2 -3.48 -6.75 5.47
C SER A 2 -4.24 -7.71 4.55
N MET A 3 -5.33 -8.30 5.06
CA MET A 3 -6.19 -9.18 4.24
C MET A 3 -6.76 -8.45 3.01
N LYS A 4 -7.15 -7.18 3.16
CA LYS A 4 -7.61 -6.34 2.04
C LYS A 4 -6.55 -6.22 0.93
N ALA A 5 -5.30 -5.97 1.32
CA ALA A 5 -4.20 -5.85 0.37
C ALA A 5 -3.94 -7.16 -0.38
N LYS A 6 -3.99 -8.30 0.31
CA LYS A 6 -3.84 -9.62 -0.33
C LYS A 6 -4.96 -9.93 -1.34
N ILE A 7 -6.20 -9.61 -0.98
CA ILE A 7 -7.35 -9.78 -1.89
C ILE A 7 -7.17 -8.86 -3.12
N LEU A 8 -6.78 -7.62 -2.89
CA LEU A 8 -6.59 -6.64 -3.96
C LEU A 8 -5.44 -7.03 -4.90
N GLU A 9 -4.33 -7.53 -4.34
CA GLU A 9 -3.19 -8.07 -5.10
C GLU A 9 -3.65 -9.19 -6.05
N LEU A 10 -4.39 -10.17 -5.52
CA LEU A 10 -4.89 -11.30 -6.32
C LEU A 10 -5.87 -10.84 -7.42
N LEU A 11 -6.78 -9.92 -7.10
CA LEU A 11 -7.71 -9.38 -8.08
C LEU A 11 -6.99 -8.60 -9.19
N ARG A 12 -5.92 -7.89 -8.86
CA ARG A 12 -5.06 -7.19 -9.84
C ARG A 12 -4.30 -8.17 -10.72
N GLU A 13 -3.68 -9.18 -10.12
CA GLU A 13 -2.97 -10.22 -10.86
C GLU A 13 -3.88 -10.87 -11.91
N LYS A 14 -5.10 -11.23 -11.52
CA LYS A 14 -6.08 -11.80 -12.44
C LYS A 14 -6.48 -10.83 -13.56
N LYS A 15 -6.69 -9.56 -13.21
CA LYS A 15 -6.99 -8.51 -14.20
C LYS A 15 -5.84 -8.32 -15.19
N ASP A 16 -4.60 -8.25 -14.70
CA ASP A 16 -3.39 -8.05 -15.52
C ASP A 16 -3.17 -9.24 -16.47
N ARG A 17 -3.46 -10.47 -16.03
CA ARG A 17 -3.40 -11.67 -16.88
C ARG A 17 -4.39 -11.60 -18.03
N VAL A 18 -5.61 -11.14 -17.78
CA VAL A 18 -6.60 -10.95 -18.86
C VAL A 18 -6.17 -9.84 -19.81
N ALA A 19 -5.63 -8.74 -19.31
CA ALA A 19 -5.05 -7.67 -20.14
C ALA A 19 -3.87 -8.18 -21.01
N ALA A 20 -3.15 -9.20 -20.55
CA ALA A 20 -2.07 -9.87 -21.28
C ALA A 20 -2.57 -10.97 -22.25
N GLY A 21 -3.90 -11.14 -22.42
CA GLY A 21 -4.49 -12.07 -23.38
C GLY A 21 -5.07 -13.36 -22.80
N ALA A 22 -5.12 -13.52 -21.47
CA ALA A 22 -5.82 -14.65 -20.87
C ALA A 22 -7.35 -14.53 -21.06
N PRO A 23 -8.09 -15.66 -21.04
CA PRO A 23 -9.54 -15.64 -21.17
C PRO A 23 -10.22 -14.79 -20.10
N GLU A 24 -11.28 -14.07 -20.43
CA GLU A 24 -12.01 -13.22 -19.48
C GLU A 24 -12.61 -14.01 -18.29
N SER A 25 -12.82 -15.31 -18.45
CA SER A 25 -13.22 -16.19 -17.35
C SER A 25 -12.19 -16.24 -16.22
N GLU A 26 -10.91 -16.01 -16.50
CA GLU A 26 -9.83 -15.97 -15.51
C GLU A 26 -9.76 -14.65 -14.72
N ALA A 27 -10.52 -13.63 -15.10
CA ALA A 27 -10.59 -12.36 -14.34
C ALA A 27 -11.23 -12.53 -12.96
N TYR A 28 -11.95 -13.62 -12.73
CA TYR A 28 -12.71 -13.83 -11.52
C TYR A 28 -11.93 -14.67 -10.51
N VAL A 29 -12.12 -14.32 -9.23
CA VAL A 29 -11.65 -15.09 -8.08
C VAL A 29 -12.88 -15.52 -7.29
N SER A 30 -13.05 -16.82 -7.08
CA SER A 30 -14.21 -17.32 -6.33
C SER A 30 -14.09 -16.99 -4.83
N GLY A 31 -15.23 -16.79 -4.16
CA GLY A 31 -15.22 -16.59 -2.72
C GLY A 31 -14.65 -17.79 -1.97
N GLN A 32 -14.79 -19.00 -2.49
CA GLN A 32 -14.22 -20.22 -1.93
C GLN A 32 -12.69 -20.20 -2.05
N GLU A 33 -12.15 -19.87 -3.21
CA GLU A 33 -10.70 -19.72 -3.46
C GLU A 33 -10.06 -18.74 -2.47
N LEU A 34 -10.72 -17.58 -2.22
CA LEU A 34 -10.26 -16.60 -1.24
C LEU A 34 -10.28 -17.16 0.19
N CYS A 35 -11.31 -17.94 0.56
CA CYS A 35 -11.38 -18.57 1.87
C CYS A 35 -10.24 -19.58 2.09
N GLU A 36 -9.99 -20.42 1.11
CA GLU A 36 -8.95 -21.47 1.16
C GLU A 36 -7.55 -20.88 1.17
N GLN A 37 -7.28 -19.93 0.26
CA GLN A 37 -5.97 -19.32 0.12
C GLN A 37 -5.57 -18.49 1.38
N PHE A 38 -6.52 -17.84 2.03
CA PHE A 38 -6.23 -16.97 3.17
C PHE A 38 -6.60 -17.58 4.52
N GLY A 39 -7.17 -18.78 4.57
CA GLY A 39 -7.57 -19.46 5.79
C GLY A 39 -8.65 -18.71 6.57
N VAL A 40 -9.63 -18.10 5.87
CA VAL A 40 -10.65 -17.22 6.47
C VAL A 40 -12.07 -17.64 6.10
N SER A 41 -13.05 -17.18 6.88
CA SER A 41 -14.47 -17.45 6.62
C SER A 41 -15.00 -16.63 5.43
N ARG A 42 -16.08 -17.11 4.80
CA ARG A 42 -16.82 -16.39 3.74
C ARG A 42 -17.28 -15.01 4.21
N THR A 43 -17.71 -14.90 5.46
CA THR A 43 -18.12 -13.62 6.06
C THR A 43 -16.95 -12.63 6.12
N ALA A 44 -15.75 -13.10 6.46
CA ALA A 44 -14.56 -12.26 6.49
C ALA A 44 -14.17 -11.76 5.08
N VAL A 45 -14.23 -12.62 4.08
CA VAL A 45 -14.03 -12.24 2.67
C VAL A 45 -15.05 -11.20 2.25
N TRP A 46 -16.34 -11.45 2.51
CA TRP A 46 -17.41 -10.51 2.15
C TRP A 46 -17.23 -9.14 2.80
N LYS A 47 -16.86 -9.10 4.09
CA LYS A 47 -16.57 -7.84 4.81
C LYS A 47 -15.39 -7.10 4.19
N ALA A 48 -14.30 -7.80 3.84
CA ALA A 48 -13.13 -7.20 3.23
C ALA A 48 -13.44 -6.62 1.84
N ILE A 49 -14.18 -7.35 1.01
CA ILE A 49 -14.65 -6.85 -0.30
C ILE A 49 -15.56 -5.63 -0.12
N GLY A 50 -16.48 -5.66 0.86
CA GLY A 50 -17.34 -4.52 1.18
C GLY A 50 -16.56 -3.28 1.61
N GLN A 51 -15.47 -3.45 2.37
CA GLN A 51 -14.57 -2.37 2.74
C GLN A 51 -13.81 -1.81 1.53
N LEU A 52 -13.25 -2.66 0.68
CA LEU A 52 -12.58 -2.23 -0.54
C LEU A 52 -13.51 -1.42 -1.45
N LYS A 53 -14.77 -1.85 -1.61
CA LYS A 53 -15.77 -1.08 -2.36
C LYS A 53 -16.03 0.30 -1.75
N LYS A 54 -16.10 0.39 -0.42
CA LYS A 54 -16.26 1.68 0.30
C LYS A 54 -15.03 2.58 0.15
N GLU A 55 -13.85 1.99 -0.01
CA GLU A 55 -12.59 2.69 -0.24
C GLU A 55 -12.42 3.14 -1.71
N GLY A 56 -13.43 2.93 -2.56
CA GLY A 56 -13.44 3.41 -3.96
C GLY A 56 -13.06 2.36 -5.01
N TYR A 57 -12.76 1.10 -4.62
CA TYR A 57 -12.47 0.07 -5.59
C TYR A 57 -13.72 -0.43 -6.30
N VAL A 58 -13.70 -0.44 -7.63
CA VAL A 58 -14.81 -0.97 -8.45
C VAL A 58 -14.65 -2.48 -8.56
N ILE A 59 -15.27 -3.21 -7.64
CA ILE A 59 -15.25 -4.68 -7.61
C ILE A 59 -16.63 -5.20 -7.99
N GLU A 60 -16.70 -5.96 -9.08
CA GLU A 60 -17.91 -6.67 -9.48
C GLU A 60 -18.00 -8.02 -8.74
N ALA A 61 -19.22 -8.39 -8.35
CA ALA A 61 -19.53 -9.71 -7.79
C ALA A 61 -20.55 -10.40 -8.68
N VAL A 62 -20.19 -11.54 -9.23
CA VAL A 62 -21.05 -12.32 -10.14
C VAL A 62 -21.35 -13.66 -9.49
N GLN A 63 -22.64 -14.02 -9.46
CA GLN A 63 -23.09 -15.28 -8.91
C GLN A 63 -22.41 -16.46 -9.62
N ASN A 64 -21.92 -17.43 -8.85
CA ASN A 64 -21.21 -18.62 -9.31
C ASN A 64 -19.85 -18.36 -10.01
N ARG A 65 -19.42 -17.10 -10.19
CA ARG A 65 -18.10 -16.77 -10.73
C ARG A 65 -17.17 -16.20 -9.67
N GLY A 66 -17.67 -15.32 -8.79
CA GLY A 66 -16.88 -14.68 -7.73
C GLY A 66 -16.72 -13.18 -7.93
N TYR A 67 -15.53 -12.67 -7.66
CA TYR A 67 -15.20 -11.25 -7.65
C TYR A 67 -14.17 -10.93 -8.73
N ARG A 68 -14.33 -9.79 -9.40
CA ARG A 68 -13.30 -9.21 -10.28
C ARG A 68 -13.13 -7.72 -10.03
N LEU A 69 -11.93 -7.22 -10.27
CA LEU A 69 -11.62 -5.79 -10.23
C LEU A 69 -11.84 -5.20 -11.63
N LEU A 70 -12.64 -4.16 -11.71
CA LEU A 70 -12.86 -3.40 -12.94
C LEU A 70 -11.89 -2.22 -13.05
N ASP A 71 -11.90 -1.56 -14.22
CA ASP A 71 -11.19 -0.30 -14.39
C ASP A 71 -11.80 0.78 -13.50
N GLN A 72 -10.95 1.63 -12.97
CA GLN A 72 -11.33 2.74 -12.10
C GLN A 72 -11.11 4.05 -12.84
N THR A 73 -12.06 4.96 -12.71
CA THR A 73 -11.94 6.33 -13.20
C THR A 73 -11.13 7.22 -12.26
N GLU A 74 -11.09 6.88 -10.97
CA GLU A 74 -10.33 7.61 -9.95
C GLU A 74 -9.27 6.69 -9.34
N GLU A 75 -8.08 7.22 -9.10
CA GLU A 75 -7.02 6.50 -8.41
C GLU A 75 -7.32 6.44 -6.91
N VAL A 76 -7.33 5.24 -6.36
CA VAL A 76 -7.40 5.04 -4.92
C VAL A 76 -5.99 5.03 -4.36
N TYR A 77 -5.68 5.96 -3.46
CA TYR A 77 -4.40 6.06 -2.78
C TYR A 77 -4.57 5.79 -1.29
N ASN A 78 -4.23 4.58 -0.86
CA ASN A 78 -4.32 4.16 0.52
C ASN A 78 -3.34 3.02 0.83
N GLN A 79 -3.30 2.60 2.10
CA GLN A 79 -2.40 1.54 2.55
C GLN A 79 -2.60 0.21 1.78
N ALA A 80 -3.84 -0.16 1.47
CA ALA A 80 -4.13 -1.41 0.77
C ALA A 80 -3.65 -1.35 -0.69
N ASP A 81 -3.80 -0.18 -1.33
CA ASP A 81 -3.31 0.05 -2.69
C ASP A 81 -1.79 -0.13 -2.76
N ILE A 82 -1.06 0.58 -1.93
CA ILE A 82 0.40 0.51 -1.88
C ILE A 82 0.85 -0.93 -1.59
N GLN A 83 0.31 -1.55 -0.52
CA GLN A 83 0.68 -2.91 -0.13
C GLN A 83 0.42 -3.95 -1.22
N SER A 84 -0.64 -3.79 -2.02
CA SER A 84 -1.00 -4.74 -3.08
C SER A 84 -0.09 -4.66 -4.31
N ARG A 85 0.70 -3.59 -4.43
CA ARG A 85 1.65 -3.37 -5.54
C ARG A 85 3.10 -3.64 -5.14
N LEU A 86 3.39 -3.77 -3.84
CA LEU A 86 4.75 -3.99 -3.34
C LEU A 86 5.26 -5.39 -3.70
N LYS A 87 6.39 -5.42 -4.38
CA LYS A 87 7.13 -6.66 -4.70
C LYS A 87 8.41 -6.81 -3.86
N THR A 88 8.62 -5.89 -2.91
CA THR A 88 9.80 -5.87 -2.06
C THR A 88 9.71 -6.91 -0.95
N LYS A 89 10.86 -7.45 -0.52
CA LYS A 89 10.91 -8.48 0.54
C LYS A 89 10.90 -7.88 1.95
N TRP A 90 11.52 -6.71 2.15
CA TRP A 90 11.70 -6.09 3.47
C TRP A 90 11.41 -4.58 3.47
N VAL A 91 11.70 -3.88 2.38
CA VAL A 91 11.37 -2.45 2.23
C VAL A 91 9.86 -2.29 2.20
N ALA A 92 9.33 -1.31 2.94
CA ALA A 92 7.91 -1.08 3.18
C ALA A 92 7.19 -2.23 3.94
N HIS A 93 7.96 -3.04 4.68
CA HIS A 93 7.45 -4.06 5.59
C HIS A 93 8.09 -3.89 6.99
N PRO A 94 7.45 -3.07 7.88
CA PRO A 94 6.08 -2.53 7.86
C PRO A 94 5.90 -1.28 6.98
N LEU A 95 4.62 -0.99 6.67
CA LEU A 95 4.15 0.23 6.02
C LEU A 95 3.06 0.87 6.89
N GLN A 96 3.15 2.17 7.10
CA GLN A 96 2.13 3.01 7.74
C GLN A 96 1.67 4.06 6.74
N PHE A 97 0.36 4.18 6.55
CA PHE A 97 -0.27 5.18 5.70
C PHE A 97 -1.16 6.09 6.54
N PHE A 98 -1.12 7.37 6.25
CA PHE A 98 -1.93 8.41 6.90
C PHE A 98 -2.59 9.29 5.84
N ASP A 99 -3.89 9.53 5.96
CA ASP A 99 -4.58 10.52 5.12
C ASP A 99 -4.01 11.92 5.38
N SER A 100 -3.69 12.23 6.62
CA SER A 100 -3.04 13.48 7.04
C SER A 100 -2.15 13.24 8.25
N ILE A 101 -0.97 13.87 8.25
CA ILE A 101 -0.02 13.83 9.37
C ILE A 101 0.71 15.18 9.45
N ASP A 102 1.38 15.45 10.57
CA ASP A 102 2.28 16.60 10.70
C ASP A 102 3.48 16.47 9.72
N SER A 103 4.24 15.38 9.83
CA SER A 103 5.37 15.09 8.95
C SER A 103 5.71 13.61 8.97
N THR A 104 5.88 13.00 7.79
CA THR A 104 6.36 11.61 7.66
C THR A 104 7.73 11.43 8.29
N ASN A 105 8.60 12.45 8.25
CA ASN A 105 9.92 12.44 8.88
C ASN A 105 9.84 12.41 10.41
N ILE A 106 8.95 13.20 11.02
CA ILE A 106 8.75 13.20 12.47
C ILE A 106 8.23 11.83 12.90
N ARG A 107 7.23 11.32 12.20
CA ARG A 107 6.67 10.01 12.50
C ARG A 107 7.71 8.90 12.40
N ALA A 108 8.50 8.86 11.33
CA ALA A 108 9.53 7.86 11.14
C ALA A 108 10.61 7.91 12.24
N LYS A 109 10.99 9.12 12.71
CA LYS A 109 11.90 9.28 13.85
C LYS A 109 11.33 8.72 15.14
N LEU A 110 10.08 9.03 15.45
CA LEU A 110 9.38 8.51 16.62
C LEU A 110 9.33 6.97 16.60
N GLU A 111 9.00 6.39 15.46
CA GLU A 111 9.00 4.93 15.29
C GLU A 111 10.41 4.33 15.47
N ALA A 112 11.44 5.02 14.99
CA ALA A 112 12.83 4.60 15.16
C ALA A 112 13.25 4.57 16.62
N GLU A 113 12.85 5.58 17.42
CA GLU A 113 13.08 5.67 18.87
C GLU A 113 12.33 4.55 19.63
N GLN A 114 11.16 4.15 19.14
CA GLN A 114 10.38 3.03 19.67
C GLN A 114 10.89 1.65 19.22
N GLY A 115 12.00 1.61 18.50
CA GLY A 115 12.63 0.35 18.10
C GLY A 115 12.13 -0.25 16.78
N ALA A 116 11.42 0.51 15.94
CA ALA A 116 10.97 0.02 14.64
C ALA A 116 12.13 -0.56 13.82
N LYS A 117 11.84 -1.58 13.00
CA LYS A 117 12.83 -2.28 12.18
C LYS A 117 13.20 -1.46 10.93
N SER A 118 14.42 -1.66 10.43
CA SER A 118 14.85 -1.14 9.12
C SER A 118 13.86 -1.55 8.03
N GLY A 119 13.58 -0.64 7.11
CA GLY A 119 12.60 -0.85 6.03
C GLY A 119 11.19 -0.33 6.33
N LEU A 120 10.93 0.27 7.50
CA LEU A 120 9.66 0.96 7.74
C LEU A 120 9.47 2.07 6.71
N LEU A 121 8.31 2.05 6.04
CA LEU A 121 7.86 3.11 5.15
C LEU A 121 6.68 3.85 5.79
N VAL A 122 6.85 5.15 6.02
CA VAL A 122 5.77 6.05 6.44
C VAL A 122 5.33 6.86 5.24
N VAL A 123 4.05 6.80 4.90
CA VAL A 123 3.45 7.48 3.75
C VAL A 123 2.30 8.35 4.20
N SER A 124 2.11 9.49 3.58
CA SER A 124 0.94 10.33 3.80
C SER A 124 0.43 10.94 2.51
N ASP A 125 -0.88 11.17 2.42
CA ASP A 125 -1.49 11.93 1.34
C ASP A 125 -1.33 13.45 1.57
N MET A 126 -1.28 13.90 2.85
CA MET A 126 -1.12 15.32 3.23
C MET A 126 -0.18 15.46 4.41
N GLN A 127 0.64 16.53 4.43
CA GLN A 127 1.41 16.93 5.61
C GLN A 127 1.05 18.35 6.03
N SER A 128 0.66 18.55 7.29
CA SER A 128 0.35 19.87 7.84
C SER A 128 1.60 20.67 8.25
N ALA A 129 2.73 20.01 8.47
CA ALA A 129 4.01 20.60 8.87
C ALA A 129 5.18 19.96 8.12
N GLY A 130 5.07 19.85 6.80
CA GLY A 130 6.12 19.31 5.95
C GLY A 130 7.44 20.07 6.14
N ARG A 131 8.57 19.34 6.21
CA ARG A 131 9.89 19.90 6.51
C ARG A 131 10.83 19.79 5.32
N GLY A 132 11.31 20.93 4.88
CA GLY A 132 12.41 21.07 3.93
C GLY A 132 13.78 21.11 4.63
N ARG A 133 14.83 21.20 3.83
CA ARG A 133 16.21 21.34 4.33
C ARG A 133 16.42 22.72 4.98
N ARG A 134 17.30 22.80 5.97
CA ARG A 134 17.66 24.04 6.70
C ARG A 134 16.48 24.73 7.37
N GLY A 135 15.53 23.95 7.93
CA GLY A 135 14.39 24.47 8.67
C GLY A 135 13.30 25.13 7.83
N ARG A 136 13.35 25.01 6.50
CA ARG A 136 12.28 25.51 5.62
C ARG A 136 11.02 24.66 5.77
N SER A 137 9.85 25.28 5.61
CA SER A 137 8.59 24.59 5.46
C SER A 137 8.47 23.98 4.05
N TRP A 138 7.68 22.92 3.95
CA TRP A 138 7.34 22.29 2.68
C TRP A 138 5.82 22.13 2.60
N GLU A 139 5.21 22.75 1.60
CA GLU A 139 3.78 22.58 1.35
C GLU A 139 3.50 21.19 0.80
N SER A 140 2.53 20.52 1.41
CA SER A 140 2.21 19.13 1.11
C SER A 140 0.70 18.92 1.05
N PRO A 141 -0.01 19.52 0.06
CA PRO A 141 -1.45 19.37 -0.09
C PRO A 141 -1.82 17.94 -0.52
N ALA A 142 -3.04 17.50 -0.13
CA ALA A 142 -3.55 16.18 -0.49
C ALA A 142 -3.73 16.01 -2.01
N GLY A 143 -3.57 14.79 -2.49
CA GLY A 143 -3.85 14.39 -3.89
C GLY A 143 -2.89 14.96 -4.93
N THR A 144 -1.77 15.56 -4.55
CA THR A 144 -0.84 16.21 -5.50
C THR A 144 0.49 15.51 -5.67
N ASN A 145 0.98 14.87 -4.62
CA ASN A 145 2.30 14.24 -4.59
C ASN A 145 2.31 13.01 -3.68
N ILE A 146 3.40 12.26 -3.73
CA ILE A 146 3.68 11.16 -2.82
C ILE A 146 4.64 11.66 -1.73
N TYR A 147 4.14 11.77 -0.50
CA TYR A 147 4.95 12.13 0.66
C TYR A 147 5.31 10.89 1.45
N TYR A 148 6.58 10.58 1.55
CA TYR A 148 7.02 9.40 2.27
C TYR A 148 8.37 9.56 2.95
N THR A 149 8.61 8.73 3.94
CA THR A 149 9.91 8.56 4.58
C THR A 149 10.19 7.07 4.73
N LEU A 150 11.29 6.63 4.13
CA LEU A 150 11.84 5.29 4.34
C LEU A 150 12.88 5.34 5.47
N MET A 151 12.65 4.56 6.52
CA MET A 151 13.60 4.42 7.61
C MET A 151 14.55 3.27 7.35
N LEU A 152 15.84 3.59 7.36
CA LEU A 152 16.93 2.63 7.22
C LEU A 152 17.79 2.61 8.49
N LYS A 153 18.26 1.43 8.88
CA LYS A 153 19.27 1.22 9.94
C LYS A 153 20.46 0.48 9.30
N PRO A 154 21.32 1.20 8.58
CA PRO A 154 22.51 0.60 8.01
C PRO A 154 23.50 0.20 9.12
N ASP A 155 24.33 -0.79 8.85
CA ASP A 155 25.40 -1.30 9.72
C ASP A 155 26.76 -0.64 9.46
N PHE A 156 26.81 0.39 8.59
CA PHE A 156 28.00 1.18 8.31
C PHE A 156 28.02 2.50 9.10
N SER A 157 29.22 3.14 9.17
CA SER A 157 29.40 4.42 9.86
C SER A 157 28.50 5.53 9.32
N SER A 158 28.01 6.41 10.21
CA SER A 158 27.19 7.58 9.87
C SER A 158 27.84 8.52 8.85
N ASP A 159 29.18 8.55 8.80
CA ASP A 159 29.95 9.36 7.83
C ASP A 159 29.71 8.95 6.38
N CYS A 160 29.31 7.69 6.18
CA CYS A 160 28.93 7.15 4.87
C CYS A 160 27.46 7.41 4.49
N ALA A 161 26.62 7.92 5.41
CA ALA A 161 25.20 8.15 5.16
C ALA A 161 24.92 9.07 3.94
N PRO A 162 25.69 10.13 3.65
CA PRO A 162 25.49 10.94 2.46
C PRO A 162 25.63 10.16 1.15
N MET A 163 26.36 9.04 1.13
CA MET A 163 26.55 8.20 -0.06
C MET A 163 25.26 7.48 -0.47
N LEU A 164 24.30 7.30 0.44
CA LEU A 164 22.99 6.72 0.11
C LEU A 164 22.25 7.52 -0.96
N THR A 165 22.45 8.84 -1.01
CA THR A 165 21.83 9.70 -2.04
C THR A 165 22.40 9.49 -3.44
N LEU A 166 23.54 8.82 -3.58
CA LEU A 166 24.16 8.53 -4.87
C LEU A 166 23.64 7.23 -5.50
N VAL A 167 22.97 6.38 -4.72
CA VAL A 167 22.47 5.06 -5.15
C VAL A 167 20.94 4.97 -5.16
N MET A 168 20.27 6.05 -4.81
CA MET A 168 18.82 6.22 -4.86
C MET A 168 18.43 7.09 -6.03
#